data_52e9c2b92b9e0ac60be9d5373a403f62
#
_entry.id   52e9c2b92b9e0ac60be9d5373a403f62
#
_cell.length_a   1.000
_cell.length_b   1.000
_cell.length_c   1.000
_cell.angle_alpha   90.00
_cell.angle_beta   90.00
_cell.angle_gamma   90.00
#
_symmetry.space_group_name_H-M   'P 1'
#
loop_
_entity.id
_entity.type
_entity.pdbx_description
1 polymer ?
#
loop_
_entity_poly.entity_id
_entity_poly.type
_entity_poly.pdbx_seq_one_letter_code
_entity_poly.pdbx_strand_id
1 'polypeptide(L)'
;MNKQSIIENKILPYFKDMRVCEIKPLDIERWQKTLLKSTCKNGKHLSPTYLHTILNQLNALLNHAVRLYDLPVNPMYKVKKIGSKTPKNEPKFWTLEEYLTFIETIKLNPIFYYAFQVLFWCGLRLGELLALTLDDIDFENATLNIRRSYQKINGEPYISDTKTVNGIRKVYLPQRLVEELQDYTNGLYIKDNKTRIFPISKSNIHNVMHKSCEECGVKRIPIHGLRHSHISLLADMGITEAVIASRVGHKRQGITSHYTHPYEKSEKEVAFKLNELMEAM
;
A
#
# COMPACT_ATOMS: atom_id res chain seq x y z
N MET A 1 -4.11 10.80 3.95
CA MET A 1 -4.50 12.23 3.93
C MET A 1 -4.33 12.75 2.50
N ASN A 2 -5.32 13.43 1.95
CA ASN A 2 -5.32 13.92 0.57
C ASN A 2 -4.44 15.20 0.49
N LYS A 3 -3.78 15.42 -0.66
CA LYS A 3 -2.99 16.63 -0.94
C LYS A 3 -3.81 17.91 -0.73
N GLN A 4 -5.05 17.89 -1.18
CA GLN A 4 -6.01 18.99 -1.01
C GLN A 4 -6.19 19.33 0.48
N SER A 5 -6.44 18.35 1.33
CA SER A 5 -6.60 18.57 2.78
C SER A 5 -5.33 19.15 3.44
N ILE A 6 -4.13 18.82 2.95
CA ILE A 6 -2.89 19.43 3.45
C ILE A 6 -2.83 20.90 3.03
N ILE A 7 -3.13 21.20 1.77
CA ILE A 7 -3.13 22.56 1.25
C ILE A 7 -4.12 23.42 2.02
N GLU A 8 -5.38 23.00 2.12
CA GLU A 8 -6.46 23.74 2.76
C GLU A 8 -6.25 23.94 4.27
N ASN A 9 -5.73 22.94 4.98
CA ASN A 9 -5.66 22.97 6.44
C ASN A 9 -4.29 23.33 7.02
N LYS A 10 -3.22 23.33 6.20
CA LYS A 10 -1.85 23.52 6.71
C LYS A 10 -1.07 24.61 5.97
N ILE A 11 -1.37 24.86 4.68
CA ILE A 11 -0.66 25.84 3.86
C ILE A 11 -1.48 27.11 3.72
N LEU A 12 -2.69 27.02 3.20
CA LEU A 12 -3.56 28.18 2.95
C LEU A 12 -3.81 29.03 4.20
N PRO A 13 -4.04 28.52 5.41
CA PRO A 13 -4.28 29.37 6.58
C PRO A 13 -3.15 30.36 6.89
N TYR A 14 -1.93 30.08 6.40
CA TYR A 14 -0.78 30.97 6.59
C TYR A 14 -0.51 31.83 5.37
N PHE A 15 -0.64 31.30 4.16
CA PHE A 15 -0.18 31.94 2.92
C PHE A 15 -1.29 32.54 2.07
N LYS A 16 -2.58 32.37 2.39
CA LYS A 16 -3.72 32.77 1.55
C LYS A 16 -3.74 34.26 1.19
N ASP A 17 -3.24 35.11 2.08
CA ASP A 17 -3.25 36.57 1.91
C ASP A 17 -1.91 37.10 1.34
N MET A 18 -0.97 36.22 1.00
CA MET A 18 0.32 36.56 0.40
C MET A 18 0.32 36.27 -1.11
N ARG A 19 0.84 37.20 -1.91
CA ARG A 19 1.13 36.91 -3.31
C ARG A 19 2.30 35.94 -3.40
N VAL A 20 2.23 34.98 -4.30
CA VAL A 20 3.27 33.91 -4.42
C VAL A 20 4.66 34.51 -4.69
N CYS A 21 4.73 35.59 -5.47
CA CYS A 21 5.98 36.31 -5.76
C CYS A 21 6.58 37.05 -4.55
N GLU A 22 5.80 37.28 -3.50
CA GLU A 22 6.23 37.98 -2.28
C GLU A 22 6.68 37.06 -1.18
N ILE A 23 6.44 35.73 -1.31
CA ILE A 23 6.83 34.74 -0.31
C ILE A 23 8.35 34.64 -0.25
N LYS A 24 8.92 35.04 0.89
CA LYS A 24 10.36 35.01 1.17
C LYS A 24 10.75 33.77 1.99
N PRO A 25 12.00 33.35 1.96
CA PRO A 25 12.51 32.28 2.81
C PRO A 25 12.15 32.44 4.30
N LEU A 26 12.20 33.70 4.81
CA LEU A 26 11.88 33.99 6.20
C LEU A 26 10.41 33.70 6.54
N ASP A 27 9.48 33.90 5.61
CA ASP A 27 8.05 33.65 5.83
C ASP A 27 7.83 32.11 5.95
N ILE A 28 8.55 31.34 5.14
CA ILE A 28 8.52 29.88 5.20
C ILE A 28 9.11 29.38 6.53
N GLU A 29 10.21 29.94 7.02
CA GLU A 29 10.77 29.58 8.32
C GLU A 29 9.83 29.91 9.49
N ARG A 30 9.15 31.08 9.44
CA ARG A 30 8.12 31.45 10.42
C ARG A 30 6.97 30.46 10.40
N TRP A 31 6.48 30.12 9.21
CA TRP A 31 5.44 29.10 9.06
C TRP A 31 5.89 27.72 9.57
N GLN A 32 7.11 27.29 9.30
CA GLN A 32 7.65 26.04 9.86
C GLN A 32 7.63 26.04 11.39
N LYS A 33 7.95 27.18 12.04
CA LYS A 33 7.86 27.31 13.50
C LYS A 33 6.42 27.15 14.00
N THR A 34 5.43 27.65 13.26
CA THR A 34 4.01 27.44 13.62
C THR A 34 3.60 25.96 13.48
N LEU A 35 4.08 25.29 12.44
CA LEU A 35 3.83 23.86 12.25
C LEU A 35 4.43 22.99 13.38
N LEU A 36 5.63 23.32 13.84
CA LEU A 36 6.28 22.61 14.95
C LEU A 36 5.51 22.74 16.27
N LYS A 37 4.84 23.88 16.49
CA LYS A 37 3.98 24.12 17.66
C LYS A 37 2.58 23.50 17.49
N SER A 38 2.18 23.15 16.28
CA SER A 38 0.84 22.60 15.98
C SER A 38 0.67 21.20 16.54
N THR A 39 -0.54 20.93 17.03
CA THR A 39 -0.94 19.61 17.54
C THR A 39 -2.02 18.99 16.65
N CYS A 40 -2.11 17.66 16.67
CA CYS A 40 -3.21 16.91 16.12
C CYS A 40 -4.45 16.97 17.05
N LYS A 41 -5.61 16.48 16.57
CA LYS A 41 -6.85 16.40 17.37
C LYS A 41 -6.70 15.64 18.70
N ASN A 42 -5.72 14.76 18.80
CA ASN A 42 -5.40 13.99 20.01
C ASN A 42 -4.34 14.66 20.92
N GLY A 43 -4.05 15.95 20.72
CA GLY A 43 -3.08 16.73 21.49
C GLY A 43 -1.60 16.44 21.20
N LYS A 44 -1.28 15.45 20.36
CA LYS A 44 0.12 15.14 20.01
C LYS A 44 0.65 16.09 18.92
N HIS A 45 1.95 16.41 18.99
CA HIS A 45 2.62 17.16 17.93
C HIS A 45 2.59 16.41 16.59
N LEU A 46 2.71 17.16 15.48
CA LEU A 46 2.79 16.58 14.14
C LEU A 46 4.03 15.68 14.03
N SER A 47 3.85 14.49 13.44
CA SER A 47 4.97 13.55 13.26
C SER A 47 6.02 14.12 12.29
N PRO A 48 7.32 13.79 12.44
CA PRO A 48 8.37 14.25 11.52
C PRO A 48 8.09 13.89 10.05
N THR A 49 7.53 12.73 9.79
CA THR A 49 7.15 12.29 8.43
C THR A 49 5.97 13.09 7.87
N TYR A 50 5.03 13.47 8.72
CA TYR A 50 3.91 14.31 8.29
C TYR A 50 4.36 15.75 8.04
N LEU A 51 5.23 16.32 8.87
CA LEU A 51 5.86 17.62 8.62
C LEU A 51 6.59 17.62 7.26
N HIS A 52 7.39 16.59 7.00
CA HIS A 52 8.07 16.43 5.71
C HIS A 52 7.08 16.38 4.54
N THR A 53 5.95 15.68 4.70
CA THR A 53 4.89 15.62 3.67
C THR A 53 4.26 16.99 3.42
N ILE A 54 3.98 17.76 4.46
CA ILE A 54 3.43 19.14 4.35
C ILE A 54 4.40 20.03 3.57
N LEU A 55 5.70 20.01 3.92
CA LEU A 55 6.70 20.81 3.24
C LEU A 55 6.85 20.43 1.76
N ASN A 56 6.75 19.15 1.44
CA ASN A 56 6.79 18.70 0.06
C ASN A 56 5.61 19.21 -0.77
N GLN A 57 4.41 19.40 -0.16
CA GLN A 57 3.29 20.02 -0.88
C GLN A 57 3.55 21.50 -1.17
N LEU A 58 4.05 22.30 -0.20
CA LEU A 58 4.41 23.68 -0.45
C LEU A 58 5.52 23.78 -1.52
N ASN A 59 6.55 22.93 -1.42
CA ASN A 59 7.62 22.89 -2.42
C ASN A 59 7.10 22.57 -3.82
N ALA A 60 6.14 21.66 -3.94
CA ALA A 60 5.51 21.32 -5.22
C ALA A 60 4.70 22.49 -5.79
N LEU A 61 3.97 23.24 -4.94
CA LEU A 61 3.22 24.44 -5.35
C LEU A 61 4.17 25.55 -5.84
N LEU A 62 5.24 25.82 -5.10
CA LEU A 62 6.22 26.85 -5.48
C LEU A 62 7.00 26.46 -6.74
N ASN A 63 7.36 25.18 -6.92
CA ASN A 63 7.96 24.71 -8.18
C ASN A 63 6.97 24.80 -9.36
N HIS A 64 5.68 24.62 -9.11
CA HIS A 64 4.66 24.86 -10.13
C HIS A 64 4.60 26.34 -10.52
N ALA A 65 4.69 27.24 -9.52
CA ALA A 65 4.72 28.67 -9.77
C ALA A 65 5.99 29.11 -10.55
N VAL A 66 7.16 28.55 -10.24
CA VAL A 66 8.39 28.79 -11.04
C VAL A 66 8.21 28.36 -12.48
N ARG A 67 7.54 27.24 -12.72
CA ARG A 67 7.42 26.67 -14.07
C ARG A 67 6.36 27.37 -14.94
N LEU A 68 5.25 27.84 -14.35
CA LEU A 68 4.07 28.30 -15.10
C LEU A 68 3.61 29.72 -14.76
N TYR A 69 4.15 30.37 -13.74
CA TYR A 69 3.71 31.67 -13.25
C TYR A 69 4.88 32.64 -13.02
N ASP A 70 5.98 32.45 -13.73
CA ASP A 70 7.15 33.31 -13.76
C ASP A 70 7.76 33.67 -12.39
N LEU A 71 7.59 32.80 -11.40
CA LEU A 71 8.31 32.91 -10.14
C LEU A 71 9.81 32.68 -10.40
N PRO A 72 10.72 33.65 -10.18
CA PRO A 72 12.12 33.52 -10.60
C PRO A 72 12.85 32.34 -9.97
N VAL A 73 12.58 32.07 -8.69
CA VAL A 73 13.20 30.98 -7.94
C VAL A 73 12.30 30.52 -6.80
N ASN A 74 12.32 29.20 -6.53
CA ASN A 74 11.58 28.66 -5.40
C ASN A 74 12.28 29.03 -4.07
N PRO A 75 11.64 29.84 -3.19
CA PRO A 75 12.24 30.28 -1.93
C PRO A 75 12.52 29.13 -0.95
N MET A 76 11.87 27.97 -1.10
CA MET A 76 12.13 26.77 -0.31
C MET A 76 13.57 26.24 -0.42
N TYR A 77 14.29 26.57 -1.51
CA TYR A 77 15.68 26.12 -1.69
C TYR A 77 16.66 26.74 -0.67
N LYS A 78 16.29 27.90 -0.13
CA LYS A 78 17.09 28.61 0.89
C LYS A 78 16.70 28.28 2.32
N VAL A 79 15.69 27.42 2.53
CA VAL A 79 15.15 27.09 3.84
C VAL A 79 15.54 25.67 4.25
N LYS A 80 16.00 25.53 5.49
CA LYS A 80 16.26 24.20 6.08
C LYS A 80 14.96 23.44 6.23
N LYS A 81 14.90 22.23 5.66
CA LYS A 81 13.71 21.37 5.77
C LYS A 81 13.59 20.80 7.18
N ILE A 82 12.39 20.90 7.74
CA ILE A 82 12.02 20.21 8.99
C ILE A 82 11.35 18.86 8.67
N GLY A 83 11.34 17.96 9.66
CA GLY A 83 10.78 16.63 9.50
C GLY A 83 11.78 15.60 8.95
N SER A 84 11.30 14.39 8.69
CA SER A 84 12.11 13.26 8.23
C SER A 84 11.40 12.48 7.14
N LYS A 85 12.14 11.95 6.17
CA LYS A 85 11.60 11.02 5.17
C LYS A 85 11.34 9.64 5.77
N THR A 86 12.16 9.23 6.72
CA THR A 86 12.08 7.90 7.36
C THR A 86 11.14 7.94 8.55
N PRO A 87 10.19 7.01 8.66
CA PRO A 87 9.40 6.81 9.87
C PRO A 87 10.33 6.49 11.05
N LYS A 88 9.97 6.96 12.27
CA LYS A 88 10.68 6.58 13.50
C LYS A 88 10.43 5.14 13.91
N ASN A 89 9.28 4.59 13.52
CA ASN A 89 8.86 3.25 13.89
C ASN A 89 9.06 2.30 12.72
N GLU A 90 9.53 1.11 13.03
CA GLU A 90 9.58 -0.01 12.08
C GLU A 90 8.18 -0.39 11.59
N PRO A 91 8.06 -0.92 10.36
CA PRO A 91 6.80 -1.43 9.86
C PRO A 91 6.26 -2.52 10.80
N LYS A 92 5.01 -2.38 11.22
CA LYS A 92 4.33 -3.43 11.99
C LYS A 92 3.88 -4.53 11.05
N PHE A 93 4.23 -5.77 11.34
CA PHE A 93 3.84 -6.96 10.60
C PHE A 93 3.55 -8.12 11.56
N TRP A 94 2.93 -9.18 11.08
CA TRP A 94 2.67 -10.43 11.79
C TRP A 94 3.67 -11.51 11.41
N THR A 95 3.99 -12.36 12.36
CA THR A 95 4.58 -13.68 12.09
C THR A 95 3.54 -14.60 11.45
N LEU A 96 3.97 -15.76 10.96
CA LEU A 96 3.04 -16.77 10.45
C LEU A 96 2.04 -17.22 11.53
N GLU A 97 2.50 -17.49 12.75
CA GLU A 97 1.67 -17.90 13.88
C GLU A 97 0.61 -16.85 14.25
N GLU A 98 1.00 -15.55 14.29
CA GLU A 98 0.07 -14.46 14.53
C GLU A 98 -0.99 -14.36 13.41
N TYR A 99 -0.59 -14.58 12.16
CA TYR A 99 -1.52 -14.62 11.04
C TYR A 99 -2.49 -15.80 11.13
N LEU A 100 -2.01 -17.00 11.48
CA LEU A 100 -2.84 -18.18 11.64
C LEU A 100 -3.86 -18.03 12.77
N THR A 101 -3.44 -17.48 13.90
CA THR A 101 -4.34 -17.16 15.01
C THR A 101 -5.43 -16.17 14.59
N PHE A 102 -5.08 -15.16 13.80
CA PHE A 102 -6.03 -14.18 13.27
C PHE A 102 -7.02 -14.78 12.26
N ILE A 103 -6.54 -15.56 11.28
CA ILE A 103 -7.37 -16.02 10.17
C ILE A 103 -8.48 -16.97 10.62
N GLU A 104 -8.28 -17.75 11.69
CA GLU A 104 -9.28 -18.63 12.27
C GLU A 104 -10.51 -17.87 12.77
N THR A 105 -10.36 -16.64 13.27
CA THR A 105 -11.50 -15.82 13.77
C THR A 105 -12.46 -15.39 12.67
N ILE A 106 -12.03 -15.39 11.41
CA ILE A 106 -12.84 -14.93 10.26
C ILE A 106 -13.21 -16.03 9.29
N LYS A 107 -12.90 -17.29 9.60
CA LYS A 107 -13.13 -18.47 8.77
C LYS A 107 -14.59 -18.62 8.32
N LEU A 108 -15.54 -18.24 9.17
CA LEU A 108 -16.97 -18.30 8.88
C LEU A 108 -17.47 -17.12 7.98
N ASN A 109 -16.59 -16.21 7.57
CA ASN A 109 -16.93 -15.12 6.66
C ASN A 109 -16.10 -15.22 5.36
N PRO A 110 -16.55 -15.99 4.36
CA PRO A 110 -15.74 -16.38 3.22
C PRO A 110 -15.12 -15.21 2.47
N ILE A 111 -15.85 -14.12 2.23
CA ILE A 111 -15.35 -12.97 1.47
C ILE A 111 -14.15 -12.30 2.15
N PHE A 112 -14.16 -12.18 3.49
CA PHE A 112 -13.02 -11.61 4.22
C PHE A 112 -11.93 -12.64 4.43
N TYR A 113 -12.29 -13.90 4.70
CA TYR A 113 -11.32 -15.00 4.82
C TYR A 113 -10.43 -15.06 3.59
N TYR A 114 -11.00 -15.20 2.39
CA TYR A 114 -10.25 -15.26 1.15
C TYR A 114 -9.54 -13.94 0.80
N ALA A 115 -10.14 -12.80 1.14
CA ALA A 115 -9.46 -11.52 0.97
C ALA A 115 -8.16 -11.44 1.79
N PHE A 116 -8.16 -11.90 3.04
CA PHE A 116 -6.95 -11.92 3.88
C PHE A 116 -5.97 -13.01 3.46
N GLN A 117 -6.45 -14.18 3.01
CA GLN A 117 -5.60 -15.22 2.43
C GLN A 117 -4.79 -14.69 1.24
N VAL A 118 -5.46 -14.05 0.28
CA VAL A 118 -4.78 -13.46 -0.89
C VAL A 118 -3.83 -12.33 -0.48
N LEU A 119 -4.21 -11.46 0.47
CA LEU A 119 -3.32 -10.38 0.95
C LEU A 119 -2.05 -10.93 1.58
N PHE A 120 -2.15 -11.97 2.39
CA PHE A 120 -1.02 -12.54 3.11
C PHE A 120 -0.14 -13.40 2.19
N TRP A 121 -0.71 -14.40 1.50
CA TRP A 121 0.07 -15.37 0.71
C TRP A 121 0.59 -14.84 -0.63
N CYS A 122 -0.01 -13.75 -1.14
CA CYS A 122 0.44 -13.13 -2.39
C CYS A 122 1.09 -11.75 -2.19
N GLY A 123 1.05 -11.20 -0.98
CA GLY A 123 1.66 -9.91 -0.67
C GLY A 123 1.08 -8.72 -1.44
N LEU A 124 -0.22 -8.75 -1.79
CA LEU A 124 -0.87 -7.71 -2.57
C LEU A 124 -1.07 -6.41 -1.78
N ARG A 125 -1.15 -5.30 -2.53
CA ARG A 125 -1.70 -4.05 -1.97
C ARG A 125 -3.23 -4.16 -1.89
N LEU A 126 -3.83 -3.53 -0.87
CA LEU A 126 -5.30 -3.57 -0.71
C LEU A 126 -6.05 -3.10 -1.98
N GLY A 127 -5.55 -2.07 -2.65
CA GLY A 127 -6.17 -1.60 -3.90
C GLY A 127 -6.08 -2.61 -5.04
N GLU A 128 -5.00 -3.40 -5.11
CA GLU A 128 -4.82 -4.49 -6.07
C GLU A 128 -5.84 -5.61 -5.80
N LEU A 129 -5.93 -6.08 -4.54
CA LEU A 129 -6.94 -7.05 -4.12
C LEU A 129 -8.37 -6.64 -4.51
N LEU A 130 -8.75 -5.39 -4.17
CA LEU A 130 -10.09 -4.88 -4.44
C LEU A 130 -10.42 -4.70 -5.92
N ALA A 131 -9.41 -4.75 -6.80
CA ALA A 131 -9.59 -4.68 -8.26
C ALA A 131 -9.65 -6.05 -8.93
N LEU A 132 -9.36 -7.15 -8.21
CA LEU A 132 -9.32 -8.50 -8.78
C LEU A 132 -10.64 -8.94 -9.36
N THR A 133 -10.58 -9.58 -10.50
CA THR A 133 -11.68 -10.21 -11.24
C THR A 133 -11.27 -11.62 -11.63
N LEU A 134 -12.19 -12.46 -12.13
CA LEU A 134 -11.86 -13.80 -12.59
C LEU A 134 -10.86 -13.81 -13.74
N ASP A 135 -10.89 -12.80 -14.64
CA ASP A 135 -9.90 -12.66 -15.72
C ASP A 135 -8.46 -12.45 -15.22
N ASP A 136 -8.27 -12.18 -13.93
CA ASP A 136 -6.95 -11.98 -13.35
C ASP A 136 -6.37 -13.29 -12.79
N ILE A 137 -7.18 -14.35 -12.61
CA ILE A 137 -6.75 -15.65 -12.07
C ILE A 137 -6.66 -16.67 -13.22
N ASP A 138 -5.50 -17.31 -13.31
CA ASP A 138 -5.28 -18.46 -14.19
C ASP A 138 -5.13 -19.69 -13.29
N PHE A 139 -6.23 -20.43 -13.14
CA PHE A 139 -6.29 -21.60 -12.27
C PHE A 139 -5.46 -22.77 -12.82
N GLU A 140 -5.31 -22.91 -14.14
CA GLU A 140 -4.53 -23.98 -14.77
C GLU A 140 -3.03 -23.78 -14.53
N ASN A 141 -2.54 -22.54 -14.66
CA ASN A 141 -1.13 -22.21 -14.47
C ASN A 141 -0.81 -21.74 -13.04
N ALA A 142 -1.78 -21.79 -12.12
CA ALA A 142 -1.66 -21.32 -10.74
C ALA A 142 -1.08 -19.90 -10.64
N THR A 143 -1.62 -18.94 -11.41
CA THR A 143 -1.09 -17.57 -11.45
C THR A 143 -2.15 -16.50 -11.29
N LEU A 144 -1.74 -15.40 -10.66
CA LEU A 144 -2.52 -14.20 -10.44
C LEU A 144 -1.88 -13.00 -11.16
N ASN A 145 -2.61 -12.41 -12.09
CA ASN A 145 -2.17 -11.25 -12.87
C ASN A 145 -2.57 -9.96 -12.17
N ILE A 146 -1.61 -9.22 -11.65
CA ILE A 146 -1.84 -7.93 -11.02
C ILE A 146 -1.67 -6.83 -12.06
N ARG A 147 -2.77 -6.21 -12.47
CA ARG A 147 -2.81 -5.21 -13.55
C ARG A 147 -3.45 -3.90 -13.12
N ARG A 148 -4.33 -3.95 -12.12
CA ARG A 148 -5.22 -2.83 -11.76
C ARG A 148 -5.22 -2.56 -10.26
N SER A 149 -5.67 -1.37 -9.90
CA SER A 149 -5.86 -0.98 -8.51
C SER A 149 -7.16 -0.20 -8.35
N TYR A 150 -7.98 -0.59 -7.38
CA TYR A 150 -9.24 0.05 -7.03
C TYR A 150 -9.05 1.09 -5.93
N GLN A 151 -9.68 2.25 -6.10
CA GLN A 151 -9.80 3.28 -5.08
C GLN A 151 -11.13 4.01 -5.22
N LYS A 152 -11.55 4.72 -4.17
CA LYS A 152 -12.65 5.69 -4.27
C LYS A 152 -12.06 7.10 -4.35
N ILE A 153 -12.54 7.91 -5.30
CA ILE A 153 -12.22 9.33 -5.44
C ILE A 153 -13.53 10.09 -5.32
N ASN A 154 -13.63 10.97 -4.33
CA ASN A 154 -14.87 11.73 -4.04
C ASN A 154 -16.13 10.85 -3.87
N GLY A 155 -15.95 9.64 -3.30
CA GLY A 155 -17.04 8.67 -3.12
C GLY A 155 -17.25 7.72 -4.28
N GLU A 156 -16.81 8.07 -5.49
CA GLU A 156 -16.99 7.29 -6.72
C GLU A 156 -15.91 6.21 -6.88
N PRO A 157 -16.29 5.01 -7.36
CA PRO A 157 -15.35 3.95 -7.64
C PRO A 157 -14.44 4.32 -8.83
N TYR A 158 -13.15 4.14 -8.65
CA TYR A 158 -12.17 4.37 -9.69
C TYR A 158 -11.18 3.19 -9.76
N ILE A 159 -11.13 2.55 -10.92
CA ILE A 159 -10.16 1.50 -11.23
C ILE A 159 -9.12 2.12 -12.16
N SER A 160 -7.87 2.14 -11.72
CA SER A 160 -6.74 2.58 -12.54
C SER A 160 -5.85 1.40 -12.88
N ASP A 161 -5.24 1.44 -14.03
CA ASP A 161 -4.08 0.59 -14.29
C ASP A 161 -2.98 0.89 -13.27
N THR A 162 -2.13 -0.08 -13.00
CA THR A 162 -1.03 0.13 -12.06
C THR A 162 -0.12 1.24 -12.59
N LYS A 163 0.12 2.27 -11.78
CA LYS A 163 0.82 3.53 -12.14
C LYS A 163 2.24 3.37 -12.69
N THR A 164 2.80 2.18 -12.67
CA THR A 164 4.17 1.92 -13.11
C THR A 164 4.24 0.56 -13.81
N VAL A 165 5.11 0.44 -14.80
CA VAL A 165 5.41 -0.82 -15.49
C VAL A 165 5.72 -1.95 -14.49
N ASN A 166 6.41 -1.65 -13.40
CA ASN A 166 6.70 -2.61 -12.32
C ASN A 166 5.48 -2.97 -11.46
N GLY A 167 4.35 -2.30 -11.63
CA GLY A 167 3.09 -2.62 -10.95
C GLY A 167 2.38 -3.78 -11.62
N ILE A 168 2.55 -3.95 -12.95
CA ILE A 168 2.04 -5.09 -13.70
C ILE A 168 2.98 -6.26 -13.44
N ARG A 169 2.44 -7.32 -12.87
CA ARG A 169 3.21 -8.51 -12.53
C ARG A 169 2.32 -9.73 -12.46
N LYS A 170 2.93 -10.89 -12.65
CA LYS A 170 2.35 -12.20 -12.43
C LYS A 170 2.88 -12.75 -11.10
N VAL A 171 2.00 -13.27 -10.25
CA VAL A 171 2.33 -13.90 -8.97
C VAL A 171 1.93 -15.37 -9.06
N TYR A 172 2.84 -16.29 -8.84
CA TYR A 172 2.54 -17.71 -8.75
C TYR A 172 1.91 -18.01 -7.39
N LEU A 173 0.80 -18.75 -7.42
CA LEU A 173 -0.01 -19.09 -6.24
C LEU A 173 0.43 -20.45 -5.67
N PRO A 174 0.41 -20.62 -4.33
CA PRO A 174 0.43 -21.95 -3.72
C PRO A 174 -0.75 -22.77 -4.23
N GLN A 175 -0.55 -24.05 -4.47
CA GLN A 175 -1.58 -24.93 -5.07
C GLN A 175 -2.83 -25.00 -4.18
N ARG A 176 -2.67 -25.15 -2.87
CA ARG A 176 -3.80 -25.11 -1.92
C ARG A 176 -4.62 -23.82 -2.02
N LEU A 177 -3.95 -22.67 -2.17
CA LEU A 177 -4.67 -21.40 -2.33
C LEU A 177 -5.44 -21.35 -3.65
N VAL A 178 -4.92 -21.97 -4.72
CA VAL A 178 -5.62 -22.08 -6.02
C VAL A 178 -6.92 -22.85 -5.85
N GLU A 179 -6.86 -24.02 -5.21
CA GLU A 179 -8.02 -24.89 -4.97
C GLU A 179 -9.07 -24.17 -4.10
N GLU A 180 -8.63 -23.58 -2.99
CA GLU A 180 -9.51 -22.81 -2.11
C GLU A 180 -10.17 -21.61 -2.82
N LEU A 181 -9.43 -20.90 -3.68
CA LEU A 181 -9.98 -19.78 -4.46
C LEU A 181 -10.93 -20.24 -5.56
N GLN A 182 -10.65 -21.40 -6.17
CA GLN A 182 -11.53 -21.99 -7.18
C GLN A 182 -12.88 -22.37 -6.56
N ASP A 183 -12.87 -23.04 -5.41
CA ASP A 183 -14.08 -23.39 -4.67
C ASP A 183 -14.86 -22.13 -4.25
N TYR A 184 -14.18 -21.13 -3.73
CA TYR A 184 -14.79 -19.87 -3.36
C TYR A 184 -15.44 -19.17 -4.56
N THR A 185 -14.73 -19.07 -5.69
CA THR A 185 -15.26 -18.36 -6.87
C THR A 185 -16.38 -19.11 -7.55
N ASN A 186 -16.38 -20.45 -7.53
CA ASN A 186 -17.48 -21.29 -8.03
C ASN A 186 -18.77 -21.06 -7.22
N GLY A 187 -18.66 -20.72 -5.94
CA GLY A 187 -19.80 -20.37 -5.08
C GLY A 187 -20.33 -18.95 -5.25
N LEU A 188 -19.63 -18.11 -6.02
CA LEU A 188 -20.04 -16.72 -6.24
C LEU A 188 -21.01 -16.57 -7.42
N TYR A 189 -22.06 -15.78 -7.24
CA TYR A 189 -22.89 -15.33 -8.37
C TYR A 189 -22.18 -14.18 -9.11
N ILE A 190 -21.33 -14.53 -10.08
CA ILE A 190 -20.58 -13.58 -10.92
C ILE A 190 -21.23 -13.49 -12.30
N LYS A 191 -21.69 -12.28 -12.67
CA LYS A 191 -22.39 -12.04 -13.94
C LYS A 191 -21.45 -12.17 -15.16
N ASP A 192 -20.22 -11.75 -15.00
CA ASP A 192 -19.17 -11.82 -16.00
C ASP A 192 -17.78 -11.87 -15.33
N ASN A 193 -16.77 -12.31 -16.07
CA ASN A 193 -15.41 -12.45 -15.58
C ASN A 193 -14.75 -11.13 -15.19
N LYS A 194 -15.34 -9.97 -15.52
CA LYS A 194 -14.86 -8.63 -15.17
C LYS A 194 -15.45 -8.13 -13.86
N THR A 195 -16.41 -8.85 -13.29
CA THR A 195 -16.97 -8.54 -11.97
C THR A 195 -15.89 -8.76 -10.90
N ARG A 196 -15.78 -7.81 -9.95
CA ARG A 196 -14.81 -7.90 -8.86
C ARG A 196 -15.12 -9.07 -7.93
N ILE A 197 -14.12 -9.91 -7.66
CA ILE A 197 -14.22 -11.04 -6.72
C ILE A 197 -14.47 -10.55 -5.29
N PHE A 198 -13.84 -9.42 -4.91
CA PHE A 198 -13.94 -8.82 -3.57
C PHE A 198 -14.64 -7.45 -3.63
N PRO A 199 -16.00 -7.40 -3.73
CA PRO A 199 -16.75 -6.14 -3.79
C PRO A 199 -16.91 -5.49 -2.39
N ILE A 200 -15.89 -5.56 -1.56
CA ILE A 200 -15.86 -5.00 -0.20
C ILE A 200 -15.26 -3.60 -0.19
N SER A 201 -15.57 -2.82 0.85
CA SER A 201 -15.00 -1.50 1.05
C SER A 201 -13.70 -1.55 1.86
N LYS A 202 -12.84 -0.53 1.68
CA LYS A 202 -11.63 -0.39 2.52
C LYS A 202 -11.99 -0.29 4.01
N SER A 203 -13.06 0.41 4.35
CA SER A 203 -13.51 0.55 5.74
C SER A 203 -13.91 -0.78 6.34
N ASN A 204 -14.66 -1.62 5.58
CA ASN A 204 -15.11 -2.91 6.07
C ASN A 204 -13.95 -3.85 6.38
N ILE A 205 -12.96 -3.95 5.49
CA ILE A 205 -11.80 -4.83 5.74
C ILE A 205 -10.97 -4.34 6.93
N HIS A 206 -10.85 -3.01 7.13
CA HIS A 206 -10.20 -2.46 8.33
C HIS A 206 -10.98 -2.77 9.60
N ASN A 207 -12.32 -2.67 9.57
CA ASN A 207 -13.17 -2.94 10.73
C ASN A 207 -13.13 -4.43 11.11
N VAL A 208 -13.20 -5.34 10.12
CA VAL A 208 -13.06 -6.78 10.35
C VAL A 208 -11.71 -7.08 10.98
N MET A 209 -10.62 -6.60 10.39
CA MET A 209 -9.28 -6.81 10.94
C MET A 209 -9.15 -6.30 12.39
N HIS A 210 -9.76 -5.14 12.67
CA HIS A 210 -9.74 -4.56 14.01
C HIS A 210 -10.45 -5.46 15.02
N LYS A 211 -11.70 -5.84 14.70
CA LYS A 211 -12.53 -6.66 15.58
C LYS A 211 -11.88 -8.03 15.83
N SER A 212 -11.42 -8.69 14.78
CA SER A 212 -10.78 -10.01 14.90
C SER A 212 -9.46 -9.96 15.68
N CYS A 213 -8.65 -8.89 15.54
CA CYS A 213 -7.47 -8.72 16.39
C CYS A 213 -7.83 -8.56 17.88
N GLU A 214 -8.95 -7.91 18.20
CA GLU A 214 -9.42 -7.79 19.59
C GLU A 214 -9.92 -9.13 20.13
N GLU A 215 -10.58 -9.93 19.29
CA GLU A 215 -11.09 -11.25 19.65
C GLU A 215 -9.97 -12.27 19.91
N CYS A 216 -8.93 -12.30 19.06
CA CYS A 216 -7.85 -13.29 19.19
C CYS A 216 -6.62 -12.78 19.95
N GLY A 217 -6.58 -11.52 20.37
CA GLY A 217 -5.46 -10.95 21.12
C GLY A 217 -4.20 -10.66 20.29
N VAL A 218 -4.24 -10.84 18.97
CA VAL A 218 -3.11 -10.55 18.09
C VAL A 218 -2.90 -9.04 17.96
N LYS A 219 -1.66 -8.59 17.96
CA LYS A 219 -1.33 -7.15 17.83
C LYS A 219 -1.90 -6.54 16.55
N ARG A 220 -2.44 -5.33 16.66
CA ARG A 220 -2.97 -4.60 15.48
C ARG A 220 -1.85 -4.11 14.58
N ILE A 221 -1.99 -4.40 13.29
CA ILE A 221 -1.17 -3.86 12.22
C ILE A 221 -2.06 -3.11 11.19
N PRO A 222 -1.52 -2.19 10.38
CA PRO A 222 -2.27 -1.68 9.22
C PRO A 222 -2.46 -2.81 8.19
N ILE A 223 -3.50 -2.77 7.35
CA ILE A 223 -3.69 -3.78 6.28
C ILE A 223 -2.43 -3.95 5.40
N HIS A 224 -1.72 -2.84 5.14
CA HIS A 224 -0.44 -2.92 4.40
C HIS A 224 0.65 -3.71 5.16
N GLY A 225 0.49 -3.88 6.47
CA GLY A 225 1.35 -4.73 7.30
C GLY A 225 1.32 -6.20 6.88
N LEU A 226 0.21 -6.72 6.33
CA LEU A 226 0.14 -8.07 5.78
C LEU A 226 1.14 -8.30 4.64
N ARG A 227 1.35 -7.29 3.81
CA ARG A 227 2.38 -7.35 2.78
C ARG A 227 3.80 -7.32 3.37
N HIS A 228 4.00 -6.60 4.48
CA HIS A 228 5.27 -6.68 5.22
C HIS A 228 5.45 -8.05 5.87
N SER A 229 4.36 -8.66 6.38
CA SER A 229 4.37 -10.05 6.88
C SER A 229 4.80 -11.03 5.80
N HIS A 230 4.22 -10.92 4.59
CA HIS A 230 4.61 -11.74 3.44
C HIS A 230 6.09 -11.59 3.08
N ILE A 231 6.60 -10.34 3.03
CA ILE A 231 8.00 -10.05 2.75
C ILE A 231 8.91 -10.67 3.81
N SER A 232 8.57 -10.52 5.10
CA SER A 232 9.32 -11.10 6.22
C SER A 232 9.33 -12.62 6.14
N LEU A 233 8.17 -13.24 5.92
CA LEU A 233 8.06 -14.70 5.76
C LEU A 233 8.97 -15.23 4.65
N LEU A 234 8.95 -14.60 3.47
CA LEU A 234 9.82 -15.00 2.36
C LEU A 234 11.31 -14.81 2.68
N ALA A 235 11.67 -13.75 3.39
CA ALA A 235 13.04 -13.51 3.83
C ALA A 235 13.50 -14.58 4.82
N ASP A 236 12.66 -14.97 5.77
CA ASP A 236 12.92 -16.04 6.74
C ASP A 236 13.07 -17.43 6.06
N MET A 237 12.36 -17.64 4.94
CA MET A 237 12.52 -18.82 4.07
C MET A 237 13.78 -18.79 3.19
N GLY A 238 14.63 -17.76 3.32
CA GLY A 238 15.84 -17.60 2.54
C GLY A 238 15.64 -17.16 1.08
N ILE A 239 14.48 -16.62 0.74
CA ILE A 239 14.21 -16.10 -0.61
C ILE A 239 14.97 -14.79 -0.80
N THR A 240 15.65 -14.63 -1.93
CA THR A 240 16.47 -13.45 -2.20
C THR A 240 15.62 -12.17 -2.33
N GLU A 241 16.17 -11.03 -1.88
CA GLU A 241 15.50 -9.72 -1.95
C GLU A 241 15.02 -9.38 -3.38
N ALA A 242 15.78 -9.78 -4.39
CA ALA A 242 15.42 -9.53 -5.78
C ALA A 242 14.13 -10.26 -6.22
N VAL A 243 13.95 -11.50 -5.79
CA VAL A 243 12.74 -12.30 -6.05
C VAL A 243 11.57 -11.73 -5.26
N ILE A 244 11.77 -11.43 -3.98
CA ILE A 244 10.74 -10.79 -3.13
C ILE A 244 10.29 -9.45 -3.74
N ALA A 245 11.21 -8.58 -4.14
CA ALA A 245 10.90 -7.29 -4.76
C ALA A 245 10.11 -7.44 -6.07
N SER A 246 10.46 -8.43 -6.91
CA SER A 246 9.72 -8.77 -8.12
C SER A 246 8.27 -9.15 -7.79
N ARG A 247 8.11 -10.13 -6.88
CA ARG A 247 6.82 -10.68 -6.46
C ARG A 247 5.88 -9.61 -5.91
N VAL A 248 6.39 -8.73 -5.07
CA VAL A 248 5.56 -7.67 -4.49
C VAL A 248 5.48 -6.41 -5.37
N GLY A 249 6.24 -6.29 -6.46
CA GLY A 249 6.23 -5.12 -7.36
C GLY A 249 6.82 -3.88 -6.70
N HIS A 250 7.98 -4.01 -6.04
CA HIS A 250 8.80 -2.88 -5.60
C HIS A 250 9.70 -2.40 -6.75
N LYS A 251 9.92 -1.10 -6.84
CA LYS A 251 10.93 -0.55 -7.76
C LYS A 251 12.31 -1.07 -7.36
N ARG A 252 12.99 -1.72 -8.29
CA ARG A 252 14.40 -2.07 -8.11
C ARG A 252 15.23 -0.79 -8.11
N GLN A 253 16.02 -0.58 -7.07
CA GLN A 253 17.10 0.39 -7.13
C GLN A 253 18.28 -0.28 -7.85
N GLY A 254 18.52 0.11 -9.10
CA GLY A 254 19.81 -0.07 -9.77
C GLY A 254 20.10 -1.36 -10.54
N ILE A 255 19.12 -2.23 -10.84
CA ILE A 255 19.36 -3.42 -11.68
C ILE A 255 18.53 -3.37 -12.97
N THR A 256 19.22 -3.44 -14.09
CA THR A 256 18.70 -3.37 -15.46
C THR A 256 17.75 -4.55 -15.77
N SER A 257 16.69 -4.27 -16.51
CA SER A 257 15.53 -5.12 -16.83
C SER A 257 15.80 -6.34 -17.75
N HIS A 258 17.02 -6.80 -17.89
CA HIS A 258 17.39 -7.82 -18.89
C HIS A 258 17.30 -9.29 -18.44
N TYR A 259 16.78 -9.59 -17.22
CA TYR A 259 16.71 -10.97 -16.72
C TYR A 259 15.27 -11.36 -16.34
N THR A 260 14.40 -11.57 -17.33
CA THR A 260 13.02 -12.04 -17.08
C THR A 260 12.92 -13.54 -16.80
N HIS A 261 13.70 -14.37 -17.49
CA HIS A 261 13.63 -15.84 -17.39
C HIS A 261 14.10 -16.46 -16.05
N PRO A 262 15.17 -15.99 -15.38
CA PRO A 262 15.58 -16.58 -14.09
C PRO A 262 14.53 -16.41 -12.98
N TYR A 263 13.69 -15.36 -13.05
CA TYR A 263 12.71 -15.07 -12.01
C TYR A 263 11.47 -15.94 -12.08
N GLU A 264 11.06 -16.44 -13.24
CA GLU A 264 9.90 -17.32 -13.35
C GLU A 264 10.11 -18.63 -12.60
N LYS A 265 11.28 -19.25 -12.74
CA LYS A 265 11.63 -20.46 -11.98
C LYS A 265 11.64 -20.20 -10.48
N SER A 266 12.24 -19.10 -10.06
CA SER A 266 12.30 -18.70 -8.65
C SER A 266 10.92 -18.35 -8.07
N GLU A 267 10.02 -17.76 -8.85
CA GLU A 267 8.64 -17.47 -8.43
C GLU A 267 7.81 -18.76 -8.26
N LYS A 268 8.00 -19.77 -9.12
CA LYS A 268 7.39 -21.09 -8.95
C LYS A 268 7.91 -21.81 -7.70
N GLU A 269 9.22 -21.68 -7.42
CA GLU A 269 9.83 -22.23 -6.21
C GLU A 269 9.27 -21.54 -4.94
N VAL A 270 9.05 -20.24 -4.96
CA VAL A 270 8.38 -19.53 -3.88
C VAL A 270 6.97 -20.06 -3.66
N ALA A 271 6.19 -20.24 -4.73
CA ALA A 271 4.83 -20.78 -4.62
C ALA A 271 4.81 -22.19 -4.04
N PHE A 272 5.76 -23.05 -4.45
CA PHE A 272 5.91 -24.39 -3.92
C PHE A 272 6.22 -24.39 -2.42
N LYS A 273 7.22 -23.64 -1.98
CA LYS A 273 7.59 -23.51 -0.56
C LYS A 273 6.44 -22.96 0.30
N LEU A 274 5.69 -21.97 -0.23
CA LEU A 274 4.51 -21.47 0.46
C LEU A 274 3.39 -22.51 0.54
N ASN A 275 3.25 -23.38 -0.48
CA ASN A 275 2.30 -24.49 -0.45
C ASN A 275 2.65 -25.50 0.64
N GLU A 276 3.93 -25.89 0.76
CA GLU A 276 4.38 -26.78 1.84
C GLU A 276 4.02 -26.23 3.23
N LEU A 277 4.15 -24.92 3.46
CA LEU A 277 3.73 -24.30 4.71
C LEU A 277 2.21 -24.33 4.90
N MET A 278 1.43 -24.13 3.84
CA MET A 278 -0.04 -24.18 3.92
C MET A 278 -0.56 -25.60 4.17
N GLU A 279 0.11 -26.62 3.63
CA GLU A 279 -0.26 -28.02 3.85
C GLU A 279 0.09 -28.53 5.24
N ALA A 280 1.14 -27.97 5.86
CA ALA A 280 1.56 -28.32 7.22
C ALA A 280 0.66 -27.72 8.33
N MET A 281 -0.33 -26.92 7.96
CA MET A 281 -1.30 -26.25 8.84
C MET A 281 -2.62 -27.00 8.92
#